data_b86e0caf054789b843f6aed660bbe4a5
#
_entry.id   b86e0caf054789b843f6aed660bbe4a5
#
_cell.length_a   1.000
_cell.length_b   1.000
_cell.length_c   1.000
_cell.angle_alpha   90.00
_cell.angle_beta   90.00
_cell.angle_gamma   90.00
#
_symmetry.space_group_name_H-M   'P 1'
#
loop_
_entity.id
_entity.type
_entity.pdbx_description
1 polymer ?
#
loop_
_entity_poly.entity_id
_entity_poly.type
_entity_poly.pdbx_seq_one_letter_code
_entity_poly.pdbx_strand_id
1 'polypeptide(L)'
;MAARRAEIGRARRDRTRTVLVEAALRVFARMGPDAPNVDDFTAEAGVARGTFYNYFDGREDLLVAVATLAAERMEAQRMLSQGLADPAERMACALRSYIRQAAADPPWGWVIVRIALVAAPLGPAMRANLARDLADGVAAGRFVVPSMQAAQDLVLGAGILGMRSVLRGDADAGHAEAVARVVLLALGVPDAAEVATRPLPSVAAKPGANDPPSRSRRRNPAAR
;
A
#
# COMPACT_ATOMS: atom_id res chain seq x y z
N MET A 1 -3.69 7.82 38.75
CA MET A 1 -3.30 6.41 38.78
C MET A 1 -4.19 5.58 37.86
N ALA A 2 -5.53 5.66 37.96
CA ALA A 2 -6.46 4.86 37.11
C ALA A 2 -6.37 5.17 35.61
N ALA A 3 -6.29 6.45 35.20
CA ALA A 3 -6.16 6.86 33.79
C ALA A 3 -4.90 6.29 33.12
N ARG A 4 -3.75 6.33 33.80
CA ARG A 4 -2.48 5.78 33.30
C ARG A 4 -2.52 4.25 33.15
N ARG A 5 -3.21 3.53 34.06
CA ARG A 5 -3.40 2.08 33.92
C ARG A 5 -4.31 1.72 32.74
N ALA A 6 -5.38 2.50 32.54
CA ALA A 6 -6.28 2.33 31.39
C ALA A 6 -5.58 2.61 30.05
N GLU A 7 -4.69 3.61 30.01
CA GLU A 7 -3.88 3.95 28.82
C GLU A 7 -2.87 2.83 28.49
N ILE A 8 -2.16 2.33 29.50
CA ILE A 8 -1.24 1.18 29.33
C ILE A 8 -2.00 -0.05 28.87
N GLY A 9 -3.21 -0.30 29.40
CA GLY A 9 -4.06 -1.42 28.98
C GLY A 9 -4.48 -1.30 27.52
N ARG A 10 -4.89 -0.12 27.07
CA ARG A 10 -5.24 0.15 25.66
C ARG A 10 -4.02 -0.05 24.76
N ALA A 11 -2.90 0.56 25.04
CA ALA A 11 -1.68 0.44 24.25
C ALA A 11 -1.21 -1.03 24.11
N ARG A 12 -1.33 -1.83 25.18
CA ARG A 12 -1.03 -3.28 25.12
C ARG A 12 -2.04 -4.03 24.25
N ARG A 13 -3.32 -3.68 24.32
CA ARG A 13 -4.37 -4.29 23.51
C ARG A 13 -4.15 -3.98 22.03
N ASP A 14 -3.87 -2.72 21.68
CA ASP A 14 -3.60 -2.28 20.31
C ASP A 14 -2.36 -2.98 19.74
N ARG A 15 -1.29 -3.10 20.54
CA ARG A 15 -0.08 -3.81 20.14
C ARG A 15 -0.35 -5.29 19.83
N THR A 16 -1.13 -5.98 20.65
CA THR A 16 -1.45 -7.40 20.41
C THR A 16 -2.32 -7.56 19.16
N ARG A 17 -3.28 -6.65 18.94
CA ARG A 17 -4.08 -6.63 17.71
C ARG A 17 -3.20 -6.45 16.47
N THR A 18 -2.26 -5.52 16.50
CA THR A 18 -1.30 -5.29 15.41
C THR A 18 -0.48 -6.54 15.12
N VAL A 19 0.05 -7.22 16.15
CA VAL A 19 0.81 -8.47 16.00
C VAL A 19 -0.01 -9.54 15.30
N LEU A 20 -1.29 -9.70 15.68
CA LEU A 20 -2.20 -10.66 15.04
C LEU A 20 -2.47 -10.32 13.57
N VAL A 21 -2.70 -9.04 13.24
CA VAL A 21 -2.94 -8.61 11.84
C VAL A 21 -1.70 -8.79 10.98
N GLU A 22 -0.52 -8.45 11.49
CA GLU A 22 0.75 -8.65 10.76
C GLU A 22 1.10 -10.13 10.58
N ALA A 23 0.82 -10.98 11.57
CA ALA A 23 0.95 -12.42 11.44
C ALA A 23 -0.01 -12.97 10.37
N ALA A 24 -1.27 -12.54 10.42
CA ALA A 24 -2.28 -12.93 9.44
C ALA A 24 -1.92 -12.50 8.02
N LEU A 25 -1.34 -11.31 7.84
CA LEU A 25 -0.84 -10.85 6.54
C LEU A 25 0.15 -11.87 5.96
N ARG A 26 1.11 -12.36 6.75
CA ARG A 26 2.07 -13.37 6.31
C ARG A 26 1.42 -14.72 6.01
N VAL A 27 0.46 -15.14 6.83
CA VAL A 27 -0.27 -16.41 6.65
C VAL A 27 -1.11 -16.36 5.37
N PHE A 28 -1.91 -15.31 5.16
CA PHE A 28 -2.69 -15.14 3.93
C PHE A 28 -1.79 -15.00 2.69
N ALA A 29 -0.62 -14.36 2.83
CA ALA A 29 0.37 -14.29 1.76
C ALA A 29 0.88 -15.67 1.31
N ARG A 30 1.06 -16.61 2.25
CA ARG A 30 1.50 -17.97 1.95
C ARG A 30 0.37 -18.87 1.43
N MET A 31 -0.76 -18.86 2.14
CA MET A 31 -1.81 -19.87 2.00
C MET A 31 -3.02 -19.39 1.17
N GLY A 32 -3.16 -18.10 0.94
CA GLY A 32 -4.38 -17.51 0.34
C GLY A 32 -5.48 -17.26 1.38
N PRO A 33 -6.66 -16.74 0.93
CA PRO A 33 -7.71 -16.31 1.87
C PRO A 33 -8.51 -17.48 2.48
N ASP A 34 -8.60 -18.62 1.82
CA ASP A 34 -9.56 -19.69 2.16
C ASP A 34 -8.94 -20.82 2.99
N ALA A 35 -7.66 -21.09 2.81
CA ALA A 35 -7.00 -22.25 3.43
C ALA A 35 -6.68 -22.10 4.94
N PRO A 36 -6.28 -20.91 5.46
CA PRO A 36 -5.84 -20.78 6.84
C PRO A 36 -6.97 -20.96 7.86
N ASN A 37 -6.64 -21.51 9.02
CA ASN A 37 -7.50 -21.57 10.20
C ASN A 37 -6.92 -20.72 11.35
N VAL A 38 -7.64 -20.64 12.48
CA VAL A 38 -7.24 -19.80 13.63
C VAL A 38 -5.91 -20.25 14.22
N ASP A 39 -5.60 -21.54 14.18
CA ASP A 39 -4.36 -22.08 14.76
C ASP A 39 -3.13 -21.64 13.95
N ASP A 40 -3.26 -21.49 12.62
CA ASP A 40 -2.21 -20.96 11.77
C ASP A 40 -1.85 -19.52 12.14
N PHE A 41 -2.85 -18.67 12.41
CA PHE A 41 -2.64 -17.28 12.80
C PHE A 41 -2.04 -17.15 14.20
N THR A 42 -2.52 -17.95 15.16
CA THR A 42 -2.03 -17.89 16.54
C THR A 42 -0.62 -18.43 16.67
N ALA A 43 -0.28 -19.49 15.91
CA ALA A 43 1.07 -20.01 15.82
C ALA A 43 2.04 -18.99 15.23
N GLU A 44 1.67 -18.34 14.12
CA GLU A 44 2.47 -17.31 13.48
C GLU A 44 2.65 -16.07 14.37
N ALA A 45 1.61 -15.70 15.14
CA ALA A 45 1.63 -14.55 16.05
C ALA A 45 2.31 -14.84 17.39
N GLY A 46 2.54 -16.12 17.72
CA GLY A 46 3.08 -16.54 19.03
C GLY A 46 2.13 -16.27 20.20
N VAL A 47 0.80 -16.40 19.99
CA VAL A 47 -0.21 -16.14 21.01
C VAL A 47 -1.11 -17.37 21.24
N ALA A 48 -1.73 -17.45 22.42
CA ALA A 48 -2.70 -18.51 22.68
C ALA A 48 -4.01 -18.29 21.90
N ARG A 49 -4.69 -19.40 21.54
CA ARG A 49 -5.99 -19.37 20.84
C ARG A 49 -7.04 -18.51 21.56
N GLY A 50 -7.11 -18.55 22.88
CA GLY A 50 -8.01 -17.69 23.66
C GLY A 50 -7.68 -16.20 23.52
N THR A 51 -6.39 -15.85 23.30
CA THR A 51 -6.00 -14.47 23.03
C THR A 51 -6.56 -13.98 21.70
N PHE A 52 -6.58 -14.81 20.67
CA PHE A 52 -7.16 -14.47 19.37
C PHE A 52 -8.61 -14.02 19.49
N TYR A 53 -9.44 -14.81 20.18
CA TYR A 53 -10.88 -14.53 20.34
C TYR A 53 -11.20 -13.29 21.20
N ASN A 54 -10.21 -12.70 21.87
CA ASN A 54 -10.36 -11.38 22.52
C ASN A 54 -10.32 -10.22 21.52
N TYR A 55 -9.96 -10.45 20.24
CA TYR A 55 -9.73 -9.43 19.22
C TYR A 55 -10.53 -9.65 17.93
N PHE A 56 -10.79 -10.89 17.57
CA PHE A 56 -11.42 -11.28 16.31
C PHE A 56 -12.41 -12.43 16.55
N ASP A 57 -13.57 -12.33 15.92
CA ASP A 57 -14.62 -13.35 16.01
C ASP A 57 -14.26 -14.62 15.21
N GLY A 58 -13.41 -14.48 14.21
CA GLY A 58 -12.96 -15.57 13.36
C GLY A 58 -12.02 -15.13 12.25
N ARG A 59 -11.78 -16.06 11.32
CA ARG A 59 -10.90 -15.84 10.15
C ARG A 59 -11.39 -14.67 9.28
N GLU A 60 -12.70 -14.58 9.04
CA GLU A 60 -13.31 -13.57 8.19
C GLU A 60 -13.10 -12.16 8.74
N ASP A 61 -13.29 -11.98 10.04
CA ASP A 61 -13.03 -10.70 10.71
C ASP A 61 -11.56 -10.30 10.63
N LEU A 62 -10.66 -11.27 10.84
CA LEU A 62 -9.22 -11.05 10.66
C LEU A 62 -8.84 -10.73 9.20
N LEU A 63 -9.49 -11.38 8.21
CA LEU A 63 -9.28 -11.08 6.79
C LEU A 63 -9.67 -9.64 6.45
N VAL A 64 -10.80 -9.16 6.99
CA VAL A 64 -11.22 -7.75 6.84
C VAL A 64 -10.18 -6.81 7.44
N ALA A 65 -9.63 -7.13 8.60
CA ALA A 65 -8.59 -6.30 9.22
C ALA A 65 -7.29 -6.26 8.38
N VAL A 66 -6.88 -7.39 7.79
CA VAL A 66 -5.73 -7.46 6.86
C VAL A 66 -6.01 -6.70 5.58
N ALA A 67 -7.21 -6.82 5.00
CA ALA A 67 -7.61 -6.08 3.82
C ALA A 67 -7.64 -4.56 4.07
N THR A 68 -8.05 -4.14 5.26
CA THR A 68 -8.01 -2.73 5.70
C THR A 68 -6.58 -2.23 5.78
N LEU A 69 -5.68 -2.96 6.45
CA LEU A 69 -4.26 -2.61 6.52
C LEU A 69 -3.61 -2.52 5.12
N ALA A 70 -3.94 -3.46 4.24
CA ALA A 70 -3.43 -3.46 2.87
C ALA A 70 -3.93 -2.25 2.08
N ALA A 71 -5.20 -1.87 2.23
CA ALA A 71 -5.79 -0.68 1.61
C ALA A 71 -5.15 0.62 2.13
N GLU A 72 -4.91 0.74 3.43
CA GLU A 72 -4.22 1.89 4.04
C GLU A 72 -2.80 2.05 3.49
N ARG A 73 -2.05 0.96 3.35
CA ARG A 73 -0.71 0.97 2.77
C ARG A 73 -0.74 1.37 1.28
N MET A 74 -1.72 0.90 0.51
CA MET A 74 -1.91 1.32 -0.88
C MET A 74 -2.25 2.80 -0.99
N GLU A 75 -3.15 3.29 -0.13
CA GLU A 75 -3.50 4.71 -0.11
C GLU A 75 -2.30 5.60 0.24
N ALA A 76 -1.47 5.20 1.19
CA ALA A 76 -0.23 5.92 1.52
C ALA A 76 0.72 6.03 0.30
N GLN A 77 0.83 4.96 -0.51
CA GLN A 77 1.60 4.99 -1.77
C GLN A 77 0.94 5.91 -2.81
N ARG A 78 -0.39 5.83 -2.96
CA ARG A 78 -1.15 6.67 -3.89
C ARG A 78 -0.97 8.16 -3.59
N MET A 79 -0.98 8.53 -2.32
CA MET A 79 -0.79 9.93 -1.89
C MET A 79 0.53 10.54 -2.35
N LEU A 80 1.58 9.74 -2.60
CA LEU A 80 2.85 10.22 -3.13
C LEU A 80 2.71 10.79 -4.56
N SER A 81 1.78 10.26 -5.34
CA SER A 81 1.54 10.70 -6.73
C SER A 81 0.53 11.83 -6.84
N GLN A 82 -0.24 12.14 -5.79
CA GLN A 82 -1.33 13.14 -5.87
C GLN A 82 -0.84 14.58 -6.11
N GLY A 83 0.42 14.89 -5.81
CA GLY A 83 1.03 16.18 -6.12
C GLY A 83 1.43 16.38 -7.59
N LEU A 84 1.37 15.31 -8.40
CA LEU A 84 1.71 15.38 -9.83
C LEU A 84 0.53 15.95 -10.63
N ALA A 85 0.79 16.96 -11.45
CA ALA A 85 -0.25 17.65 -12.22
C ALA A 85 -0.78 16.79 -13.39
N ASP A 86 0.09 16.02 -14.07
CA ASP A 86 -0.26 15.18 -15.22
C ASP A 86 -0.93 13.88 -14.76
N PRO A 87 -2.20 13.59 -15.15
CA PRO A 87 -2.87 12.32 -14.85
C PRO A 87 -2.12 11.08 -15.35
N ALA A 88 -1.43 11.18 -16.50
CA ALA A 88 -0.64 10.07 -17.03
C ALA A 88 0.57 9.78 -16.14
N GLU A 89 1.22 10.79 -15.62
CA GLU A 89 2.33 10.66 -14.70
C GLU A 89 1.86 10.07 -13.34
N ARG A 90 0.69 10.52 -12.83
CA ARG A 90 0.08 9.92 -11.62
C ARG A 90 -0.18 8.43 -11.80
N MET A 91 -0.76 8.03 -12.94
CA MET A 91 -1.05 6.63 -13.26
C MET A 91 0.23 5.79 -13.34
N ALA A 92 1.24 6.26 -14.06
CA ALA A 92 2.54 5.60 -14.17
C ALA A 92 3.23 5.47 -12.81
N CYS A 93 3.21 6.54 -12.01
CA CYS A 93 3.78 6.58 -10.67
C CYS A 93 3.11 5.53 -9.77
N ALA A 94 1.78 5.48 -9.74
CA ALA A 94 1.02 4.54 -8.92
C ALA A 94 1.33 3.08 -9.29
N LEU A 95 1.25 2.71 -10.58
CA LEU A 95 1.55 1.36 -11.06
C LEU A 95 2.97 0.91 -10.69
N ARG A 96 3.96 1.76 -10.99
CA ARG A 96 5.36 1.47 -10.69
C ARG A 96 5.62 1.34 -9.19
N SER A 97 5.02 2.22 -8.39
CA SER A 97 5.17 2.20 -6.94
C SER A 97 4.60 0.91 -6.34
N TYR A 98 3.41 0.47 -6.78
CA TYR A 98 2.82 -0.78 -6.30
C TYR A 98 3.63 -2.01 -6.69
N ILE A 99 4.11 -2.09 -7.94
CA ILE A 99 4.92 -3.22 -8.41
C ILE A 99 6.26 -3.27 -7.65
N ARG A 100 6.92 -2.13 -7.47
CA ARG A 100 8.17 -2.05 -6.71
C ARG A 100 7.98 -2.35 -5.22
N GLN A 101 6.88 -1.86 -4.63
CA GLN A 101 6.55 -2.16 -3.24
C GLN A 101 6.28 -3.66 -3.04
N ALA A 102 5.63 -4.33 -3.98
CA ALA A 102 5.43 -5.78 -3.92
C ALA A 102 6.77 -6.55 -3.91
N ALA A 103 7.77 -6.08 -4.66
CA ALA A 103 9.11 -6.66 -4.62
C ALA A 103 9.85 -6.39 -3.29
N ALA A 104 9.66 -5.19 -2.71
CA ALA A 104 10.29 -4.78 -1.45
C ALA A 104 9.64 -5.42 -0.22
N ASP A 105 8.32 -5.67 -0.26
CA ASP A 105 7.53 -6.32 0.81
C ASP A 105 6.69 -7.46 0.21
N PRO A 106 7.31 -8.63 -0.05
CA PRO A 106 6.62 -9.77 -0.66
C PRO A 106 5.37 -10.24 0.08
N PRO A 107 5.32 -10.29 1.43
CA PRO A 107 4.09 -10.64 2.14
C PRO A 107 2.92 -9.70 1.80
N TRP A 108 3.13 -8.37 1.80
CA TRP A 108 2.13 -7.41 1.39
C TRP A 108 1.73 -7.61 -0.09
N GLY A 109 2.70 -7.76 -0.97
CA GLY A 109 2.44 -7.97 -2.41
C GLY A 109 1.59 -9.21 -2.67
N TRP A 110 1.90 -10.34 -2.03
CA TRP A 110 1.10 -11.57 -2.15
C TRP A 110 -0.32 -11.41 -1.59
N VAL A 111 -0.51 -10.65 -0.51
CA VAL A 111 -1.84 -10.32 0.01
C VAL A 111 -2.63 -9.56 -1.04
N ILE A 112 -2.08 -8.50 -1.64
CA ILE A 112 -2.77 -7.77 -2.71
C ILE A 112 -3.15 -8.71 -3.86
N VAL A 113 -2.22 -9.49 -4.39
CA VAL A 113 -2.45 -10.40 -5.52
C VAL A 113 -3.56 -11.43 -5.22
N ARG A 114 -3.66 -11.91 -3.98
CA ARG A 114 -4.58 -12.99 -3.59
C ARG A 114 -5.94 -12.52 -3.12
N ILE A 115 -6.03 -11.33 -2.48
CA ILE A 115 -7.27 -10.90 -1.84
C ILE A 115 -7.90 -9.63 -2.42
N ALA A 116 -7.17 -8.85 -3.25
CA ALA A 116 -7.65 -7.55 -3.73
C ALA A 116 -8.98 -7.62 -4.49
N LEU A 117 -9.27 -8.73 -5.17
CA LEU A 117 -10.50 -8.89 -5.95
C LEU A 117 -11.65 -9.50 -5.14
N VAL A 118 -11.38 -10.11 -3.99
CA VAL A 118 -12.37 -10.88 -3.22
C VAL A 118 -12.66 -10.30 -1.83
N ALA A 119 -11.73 -9.56 -1.23
CA ALA A 119 -11.87 -9.06 0.13
C ALA A 119 -12.22 -7.56 0.18
N ALA A 120 -13.35 -7.23 0.79
CA ALA A 120 -13.65 -5.85 1.20
C ALA A 120 -12.84 -5.50 2.48
N PRO A 121 -12.41 -4.22 2.67
CA PRO A 121 -12.69 -3.06 1.81
C PRO A 121 -11.69 -2.83 0.66
N LEU A 122 -10.65 -3.67 0.52
CA LEU A 122 -9.52 -3.44 -0.39
C LEU A 122 -9.97 -3.29 -1.85
N GLY A 123 -10.70 -4.26 -2.39
CA GLY A 123 -11.12 -4.26 -3.80
C GLY A 123 -12.01 -3.05 -4.16
N PRO A 124 -13.07 -2.74 -3.40
CA PRO A 124 -13.88 -1.55 -3.61
C PRO A 124 -13.08 -0.24 -3.56
N ALA A 125 -12.15 -0.09 -2.61
CA ALA A 125 -11.31 1.09 -2.49
C ALA A 125 -10.38 1.26 -3.70
N MET A 126 -9.75 0.19 -4.17
CA MET A 126 -8.92 0.19 -5.38
C MET A 126 -9.71 0.63 -6.61
N ARG A 127 -10.92 0.07 -6.83
CA ARG A 127 -11.77 0.44 -7.97
C ARG A 127 -12.21 1.89 -7.91
N ALA A 128 -12.64 2.38 -6.74
CA ALA A 128 -13.09 3.75 -6.57
C ALA A 128 -11.96 4.78 -6.82
N ASN A 129 -10.76 4.49 -6.35
CA ASN A 129 -9.60 5.34 -6.58
C ASN A 129 -9.22 5.37 -8.06
N LEU A 130 -9.14 4.20 -8.70
CA LEU A 130 -8.82 4.10 -10.13
C LEU A 130 -9.89 4.77 -11.00
N ALA A 131 -11.18 4.63 -10.66
CA ALA A 131 -12.27 5.28 -11.39
C ALA A 131 -12.10 6.80 -11.42
N ARG A 132 -11.72 7.40 -10.28
CA ARG A 132 -11.44 8.85 -10.20
C ARG A 132 -10.23 9.23 -11.04
N ASP A 133 -9.11 8.52 -10.90
CA ASP A 133 -7.88 8.84 -11.64
C ASP A 133 -8.08 8.72 -13.16
N LEU A 134 -8.88 7.74 -13.64
CA LEU A 134 -9.25 7.62 -15.04
C LEU A 134 -10.19 8.75 -15.49
N ALA A 135 -11.20 9.08 -14.68
CA ALA A 135 -12.13 10.18 -15.00
C ALA A 135 -11.41 11.52 -15.11
N ASP A 136 -10.49 11.81 -14.19
CA ASP A 136 -9.66 13.02 -14.23
C ASP A 136 -8.79 13.05 -15.50
N GLY A 137 -8.21 11.91 -15.88
CA GLY A 137 -7.39 11.81 -17.10
C GLY A 137 -8.19 12.03 -18.38
N VAL A 138 -9.41 11.51 -18.45
CA VAL A 138 -10.33 11.72 -19.57
C VAL A 138 -10.80 13.19 -19.61
N ALA A 139 -11.18 13.77 -18.49
CA ALA A 139 -11.59 15.17 -18.39
C ALA A 139 -10.48 16.13 -18.77
N ALA A 140 -9.22 15.80 -18.46
CA ALA A 140 -8.05 16.57 -18.88
C ALA A 140 -7.64 16.33 -20.35
N GLY A 141 -8.34 15.48 -21.10
CA GLY A 141 -7.97 15.10 -22.47
C GLY A 141 -6.67 14.29 -22.56
N ARG A 142 -6.19 13.78 -21.44
CA ARG A 142 -4.94 13.03 -21.34
C ARG A 142 -5.12 11.55 -21.63
N PHE A 143 -6.33 11.02 -21.37
CA PHE A 143 -6.73 9.65 -21.67
C PHE A 143 -7.85 9.63 -22.71
N VAL A 144 -7.75 8.68 -23.63
CA VAL A 144 -8.77 8.38 -24.64
C VAL A 144 -9.12 6.90 -24.53
N VAL A 145 -10.27 6.60 -23.95
CA VAL A 145 -10.68 5.21 -23.69
C VAL A 145 -12.08 4.94 -24.27
N PRO A 146 -12.27 3.79 -24.92
CA PRO A 146 -13.58 3.42 -25.49
C PRO A 146 -14.60 3.04 -24.42
N SER A 147 -14.14 2.59 -23.26
CA SER A 147 -14.95 2.16 -22.12
C SER A 147 -14.20 2.37 -20.82
N MET A 148 -14.81 3.09 -19.88
CA MET A 148 -14.26 3.28 -18.53
C MET A 148 -14.11 1.97 -17.77
N GLN A 149 -15.08 1.06 -17.92
CA GLN A 149 -15.02 -0.26 -17.28
C GLN A 149 -13.86 -1.08 -17.81
N ALA A 150 -13.69 -1.15 -19.15
CA ALA A 150 -12.58 -1.87 -19.77
C ALA A 150 -11.22 -1.27 -19.38
N ALA A 151 -11.12 0.07 -19.29
CA ALA A 151 -9.91 0.74 -18.81
C ALA A 151 -9.60 0.39 -17.36
N GLN A 152 -10.60 0.33 -16.48
CA GLN A 152 -10.42 -0.11 -15.10
C GLN A 152 -9.92 -1.55 -15.01
N ASP A 153 -10.56 -2.47 -15.74
CA ASP A 153 -10.18 -3.88 -15.74
C ASP A 153 -8.75 -4.09 -16.28
N LEU A 154 -8.38 -3.34 -17.32
CA LEU A 154 -7.02 -3.35 -17.88
C LEU A 154 -5.98 -2.89 -16.83
N VAL A 155 -6.20 -1.73 -16.23
CA VAL A 155 -5.22 -1.15 -15.28
C VAL A 155 -5.09 -2.01 -14.03
N LEU A 156 -6.22 -2.46 -13.46
CA LEU A 156 -6.20 -3.35 -12.29
C LEU A 156 -5.52 -4.68 -12.61
N GLY A 157 -5.89 -5.28 -13.74
CA GLY A 157 -5.29 -6.54 -14.20
C GLY A 157 -3.78 -6.39 -14.40
N ALA A 158 -3.34 -5.36 -15.13
CA ALA A 158 -1.92 -5.10 -15.36
C ALA A 158 -1.15 -4.88 -14.07
N GLY A 159 -1.69 -4.09 -13.13
CA GLY A 159 -1.08 -3.84 -11.83
C GLY A 159 -0.94 -5.12 -10.99
N ILE A 160 -2.02 -5.90 -10.84
CA ILE A 160 -2.03 -7.15 -10.06
C ILE A 160 -1.10 -8.20 -10.68
N LEU A 161 -1.17 -8.40 -12.00
CA LEU A 161 -0.32 -9.37 -12.69
C LEU A 161 1.14 -8.90 -12.73
N GLY A 162 1.41 -7.60 -12.85
CA GLY A 162 2.75 -7.03 -12.75
C GLY A 162 3.38 -7.28 -11.37
N MET A 163 2.62 -7.07 -10.27
CA MET A 163 3.06 -7.45 -8.93
C MET A 163 3.34 -8.95 -8.81
N ARG A 164 2.44 -9.79 -9.35
CA ARG A 164 2.64 -11.25 -9.33
C ARG A 164 3.92 -11.68 -10.05
N SER A 165 4.22 -11.07 -11.20
CA SER A 165 5.43 -11.41 -11.97
C SER A 165 6.71 -11.13 -11.19
N VAL A 166 6.83 -9.98 -10.52
CA VAL A 166 8.00 -9.68 -9.66
C VAL A 166 8.08 -10.59 -8.44
N LEU A 167 6.93 -10.94 -7.83
CA LEU A 167 6.87 -11.85 -6.69
C LEU A 167 7.27 -13.29 -7.00
N ARG A 168 7.09 -13.71 -8.26
CA ARG A 168 7.52 -15.03 -8.74
C ARG A 168 8.97 -15.06 -9.22
N GLY A 169 9.59 -13.90 -9.39
CA GLY A 169 10.91 -13.79 -10.00
C GLY A 169 10.89 -13.97 -11.52
N ASP A 170 9.72 -13.86 -12.15
CA ASP A 170 9.55 -13.99 -13.60
C ASP A 170 9.79 -12.65 -14.36
N ALA A 171 10.03 -11.55 -13.61
CA ALA A 171 10.11 -10.19 -14.14
C ALA A 171 11.55 -9.71 -14.29
N ASP A 172 11.85 -9.07 -15.42
CA ASP A 172 13.12 -8.40 -15.67
C ASP A 172 13.26 -7.07 -14.92
N ALA A 173 14.48 -6.56 -14.84
CA ALA A 173 14.75 -5.19 -14.41
C ALA A 173 14.00 -4.21 -15.35
N GLY A 174 13.22 -3.28 -14.79
CA GLY A 174 12.40 -2.36 -15.59
C GLY A 174 10.97 -2.84 -15.89
N HIS A 175 10.58 -4.01 -15.36
CA HIS A 175 9.22 -4.55 -15.55
C HIS A 175 8.11 -3.56 -15.12
N ALA A 176 8.31 -2.84 -14.03
CA ALA A 176 7.34 -1.85 -13.54
C ALA A 176 7.13 -0.71 -14.55
N GLU A 177 8.22 -0.23 -15.17
CA GLU A 177 8.22 0.77 -16.24
C GLU A 177 7.55 0.24 -17.50
N ALA A 178 7.84 -1.01 -17.86
CA ALA A 178 7.24 -1.67 -19.02
C ALA A 178 5.72 -1.81 -18.86
N VAL A 179 5.24 -2.25 -17.70
CA VAL A 179 3.81 -2.33 -17.40
C VAL A 179 3.16 -0.95 -17.45
N ALA A 180 3.75 0.06 -16.83
CA ALA A 180 3.23 1.42 -16.87
C ALA A 180 3.15 1.96 -18.31
N ARG A 181 4.18 1.73 -19.11
CA ARG A 181 4.21 2.14 -20.53
C ARG A 181 3.08 1.49 -21.33
N VAL A 182 2.90 0.17 -21.20
CA VAL A 182 1.85 -0.56 -21.93
C VAL A 182 0.46 -0.07 -21.54
N VAL A 183 0.22 0.16 -20.25
CA VAL A 183 -1.05 0.72 -19.76
C VAL A 183 -1.28 2.12 -20.30
N LEU A 184 -0.29 3.01 -20.28
CA LEU A 184 -0.43 4.37 -20.80
C LEU A 184 -0.70 4.38 -22.31
N LEU A 185 -0.04 3.52 -23.09
CA LEU A 185 -0.33 3.36 -24.51
C LEU A 185 -1.78 2.94 -24.75
N ALA A 186 -2.30 1.97 -23.98
CA ALA A 186 -3.67 1.53 -24.06
C ALA A 186 -4.69 2.61 -23.63
N LEU A 187 -4.29 3.54 -22.75
CA LEU A 187 -5.07 4.71 -22.37
C LEU A 187 -4.96 5.87 -23.40
N GLY A 188 -4.24 5.69 -24.52
CA GLY A 188 -4.10 6.69 -25.58
C GLY A 188 -3.06 7.78 -25.31
N VAL A 189 -2.11 7.55 -24.40
CA VAL A 189 -1.06 8.52 -24.05
C VAL A 189 0.07 8.47 -25.08
N PRO A 190 0.31 9.52 -25.89
CA PRO A 190 1.28 9.48 -26.99
C PRO A 190 2.73 9.46 -26.52
N ASP A 191 3.05 10.09 -25.39
CA ASP A 191 4.37 10.19 -24.76
C ASP A 191 4.58 9.13 -23.65
N ALA A 192 3.86 8.00 -23.73
CA ALA A 192 3.86 6.93 -22.71
C ALA A 192 5.27 6.43 -22.35
N ALA A 193 6.20 6.38 -23.30
CA ALA A 193 7.55 5.91 -23.07
C ALA A 193 8.36 6.85 -22.15
N GLU A 194 8.21 8.17 -22.34
CA GLU A 194 8.83 9.19 -21.50
C GLU A 194 8.19 9.19 -20.11
N VAL A 195 6.84 9.27 -20.06
CA VAL A 195 6.08 9.34 -18.80
C VAL A 195 6.33 8.12 -17.91
N ALA A 196 6.39 6.91 -18.49
CA ALA A 196 6.62 5.68 -17.74
C ALA A 196 8.00 5.62 -17.07
N THR A 197 8.97 6.45 -17.48
CA THR A 197 10.33 6.42 -16.93
C THR A 197 10.67 7.65 -16.07
N ARG A 198 9.77 8.62 -15.94
CA ARG A 198 10.00 9.81 -15.09
C ARG A 198 10.33 9.40 -13.66
N PRO A 199 11.21 10.15 -12.95
CA PRO A 199 11.55 9.84 -11.56
C PRO A 199 10.31 9.73 -10.67
N LEU A 200 10.28 8.73 -9.81
CA LEU A 200 9.21 8.64 -8.81
C LEU A 200 9.42 9.74 -7.75
N PRO A 201 8.34 10.34 -7.22
CA PRO A 201 8.44 11.26 -6.10
C PRO A 201 9.14 10.56 -4.92
N SER A 202 10.18 11.21 -4.38
CA SER A 202 10.80 10.72 -3.16
C SER A 202 9.86 10.98 -1.99
N VAL A 203 9.73 10.03 -1.07
CA VAL A 203 9.18 10.32 0.26
C VAL A 203 10.15 11.32 0.88
N ALA A 204 9.77 12.62 0.88
CA ALA A 204 10.54 13.60 1.61
C ALA A 204 10.66 13.10 3.05
N ALA A 205 11.88 12.82 3.49
CA ALA A 205 12.16 12.48 4.88
C ALA A 205 11.49 13.59 5.71
N LYS A 206 10.60 13.22 6.64
CA LYS A 206 10.01 14.19 7.58
C LYS A 206 11.15 15.03 8.13
N PRO A 207 11.14 16.37 7.99
CA PRO A 207 12.16 17.18 8.58
C PRO A 207 12.10 17.03 10.10
N GLY A 208 13.20 16.51 10.67
CA GLY A 208 13.57 16.78 12.04
C GLY A 208 12.86 16.01 13.15
N ALA A 209 13.39 14.83 13.47
CA ALA A 209 13.28 14.31 14.83
C ALA A 209 14.66 14.11 15.49
N ASN A 210 15.72 14.79 15.03
CA ASN A 210 17.03 14.77 15.70
C ASN A 210 17.88 16.00 15.32
N ASP A 211 17.39 17.20 15.65
CA ASP A 211 18.29 18.34 15.82
C ASP A 211 18.48 18.56 17.33
N PRO A 212 19.69 18.35 17.88
CA PRO A 212 19.95 18.68 19.27
C PRO A 212 19.85 20.20 19.42
N PRO A 213 19.26 20.70 20.52
CA PRO A 213 19.06 22.13 20.71
C PRO A 213 20.39 22.85 20.61
N SER A 214 20.50 23.79 19.67
CA SER A 214 21.65 24.67 19.52
C SER A 214 21.89 25.41 20.86
N ARG A 215 22.99 25.08 21.52
CA ARG A 215 23.45 25.79 22.67
C ARG A 215 23.77 27.22 22.28
N SER A 216 22.85 28.14 22.55
CA SER A 216 23.11 29.59 22.53
C SER A 216 24.25 29.88 23.47
N ARG A 217 25.42 30.24 22.92
CA ARG A 217 26.53 30.81 23.67
C ARG A 217 26.02 32.12 24.28
N ARG A 218 25.66 32.11 25.58
CA ARG A 218 25.52 33.31 26.37
C ARG A 218 26.89 34.00 26.40
N ARG A 219 26.99 35.12 25.69
CA ARG A 219 28.09 36.08 25.89
C ARG A 219 27.97 36.62 27.31
N ASN A 220 29.01 36.43 28.07
CA ASN A 220 29.20 37.05 29.38
C ASN A 220 29.77 38.47 29.16
N PRO A 221 29.09 39.56 29.58
CA PRO A 221 29.69 40.89 29.59
C PRO A 221 30.09 41.23 31.02
N ALA A 222 31.33 40.92 31.43
CA ALA A 222 31.95 41.55 32.58
C ALA A 222 33.45 41.45 32.48
N ALA A 223 34.06 42.50 31.94
CA ALA A 223 35.42 42.89 32.25
C ALA A 223 35.54 44.39 31.88
N ARG A 224 35.22 45.23 32.84
CA ARG A 224 35.96 46.46 33.27
C ARG A 224 35.34 46.91 34.59
#